data_c36a6ec780740e9af95bd0e3785b48aa
#
_entry.id   c36a6ec780740e9af95bd0e3785b48aa
#
_cell.length_a   1.000
_cell.length_b   1.000
_cell.length_c   1.000
_cell.angle_alpha   90.00
_cell.angle_beta   90.00
_cell.angle_gamma   90.00
#
_symmetry.space_group_name_H-M   'P 1'
#
loop_
_entity.id
_entity.type
_entity.pdbx_description
1 polymer ?
#
loop_
_entity_poly.entity_id
_entity_poly.type
_entity_poly.pdbx_seq_one_letter_code
_entity_poly.pdbx_strand_id
1 'polypeptide(L)'
;MSARDIYAKLIAAGLTHEGTCGLMGNMQAESGMKSNIAQRGMTALSDEEYTAAAAEWPVKFIHDGVGYGLCQWTYWSRKQALFNFAQARGVSVGDEGMQVEFCISELKNDYPGLWALLCSVTDIYTAASEVCTVYERPAVNNITVRAGYANQLANRAKREEWGNAAEGSPADKEAEGTEVYWPPRVICEGMSGDDVAVAQAILKARGGDVVITGDFDRRFKNRVIEWQSFNGLAADGIIGAATWAALLRR
;
A
#
# COMPACT_ATOMS: atom_id res chain seq x y z
N MET A 1 6.96 1.22 -15.28
CA MET A 1 6.43 -0.16 -15.03
C MET A 1 4.97 -0.09 -14.59
N SER A 2 4.21 -1.15 -14.71
CA SER A 2 2.86 -1.23 -14.13
C SER A 2 2.92 -1.75 -12.68
N ALA A 3 1.84 -1.57 -11.90
CA ALA A 3 1.77 -2.17 -10.55
C ALA A 3 1.93 -3.71 -10.60
N ARG A 4 1.50 -4.36 -11.69
CA ARG A 4 1.72 -5.78 -11.94
C ARG A 4 3.21 -6.13 -12.04
N ASP A 5 4.01 -5.29 -12.71
CA ASP A 5 5.44 -5.55 -12.88
C ASP A 5 6.20 -5.41 -11.56
N ILE A 6 5.82 -4.40 -10.73
CA ILE A 6 6.36 -4.24 -9.38
C ILE A 6 6.01 -5.46 -8.54
N TYR A 7 4.75 -5.89 -8.56
CA TYR A 7 4.28 -7.09 -7.87
C TYR A 7 5.09 -8.32 -8.28
N ALA A 8 5.24 -8.57 -9.60
CA ALA A 8 5.99 -9.70 -10.11
C ALA A 8 7.46 -9.71 -9.67
N LYS A 9 8.12 -8.55 -9.66
CA LYS A 9 9.51 -8.42 -9.16
C LYS A 9 9.61 -8.76 -7.66
N LEU A 10 8.67 -8.30 -6.84
CA LEU A 10 8.66 -8.56 -5.39
C LEU A 10 8.39 -10.04 -5.08
N ILE A 11 7.43 -10.67 -5.78
CA ILE A 11 7.20 -12.12 -5.69
C ILE A 11 8.44 -12.91 -6.11
N ALA A 12 9.06 -12.56 -7.23
CA ALA A 12 10.28 -13.21 -7.71
C ALA A 12 11.46 -13.04 -6.74
N ALA A 13 11.49 -11.98 -5.95
CA ALA A 13 12.49 -11.75 -4.92
C ALA A 13 12.27 -12.61 -3.65
N GLY A 14 11.08 -13.24 -3.50
CA GLY A 14 10.75 -14.18 -2.42
C GLY A 14 9.71 -13.70 -1.42
N LEU A 15 9.06 -12.55 -1.63
CA LEU A 15 7.98 -12.09 -0.76
C LEU A 15 6.73 -12.97 -0.96
N THR A 16 5.94 -13.13 0.10
CA THR A 16 4.59 -13.70 -0.02
C THR A 16 3.67 -12.74 -0.77
N HIS A 17 2.49 -13.20 -1.18
CA HIS A 17 1.44 -12.34 -1.74
C HIS A 17 1.10 -11.20 -0.78
N GLU A 18 0.89 -11.51 0.49
CA GLU A 18 0.53 -10.58 1.55
C GLU A 18 1.68 -9.60 1.84
N GLY A 19 2.91 -10.10 1.91
CA GLY A 19 4.11 -9.28 2.08
C GLY A 19 4.31 -8.29 0.94
N THR A 20 4.12 -8.76 -0.30
CA THR A 20 4.19 -7.94 -1.51
C THR A 20 3.12 -6.86 -1.49
N CYS A 21 1.86 -7.22 -1.23
CA CYS A 21 0.76 -6.25 -1.18
C CYS A 21 0.93 -5.24 -0.04
N GLY A 22 1.42 -5.68 1.13
CA GLY A 22 1.72 -4.80 2.27
C GLY A 22 2.78 -3.76 1.95
N LEU A 23 3.88 -4.15 1.29
CA LEU A 23 4.93 -3.25 0.84
C LEU A 23 4.41 -2.27 -0.22
N MET A 24 3.71 -2.76 -1.25
CA MET A 24 3.13 -1.93 -2.30
C MET A 24 2.06 -0.97 -1.77
N GLY A 25 1.29 -1.35 -0.75
CA GLY A 25 0.32 -0.47 -0.08
C GLY A 25 0.99 0.72 0.60
N ASN A 26 2.20 0.53 1.15
CA ASN A 26 3.03 1.62 1.66
C ASN A 26 3.56 2.50 0.52
N MET A 27 4.10 1.93 -0.56
CA MET A 27 4.52 2.69 -1.75
C MET A 27 3.36 3.52 -2.34
N GLN A 28 2.14 2.97 -2.36
CA GLN A 28 0.95 3.70 -2.80
C GLN A 28 0.65 4.91 -1.89
N ALA A 29 0.84 4.77 -0.58
CA ALA A 29 0.63 5.86 0.39
C ALA A 29 1.72 6.93 0.30
N GLU A 30 2.99 6.54 0.05
CA GLU A 30 4.13 7.46 -0.02
C GLU A 30 4.16 8.26 -1.32
N SER A 31 3.99 7.60 -2.45
CA SER A 31 4.27 8.17 -3.77
C SER A 31 3.13 8.03 -4.77
N GLY A 32 2.04 7.35 -4.42
CA GLY A 32 1.05 6.93 -5.41
C GLY A 32 1.63 5.95 -6.45
N MET A 33 2.63 5.16 -6.07
CA MET A 33 3.37 4.25 -6.94
C MET A 33 4.17 4.95 -8.05
N LYS A 34 4.60 6.20 -7.84
CA LYS A 34 5.44 6.95 -8.80
C LYS A 34 6.89 6.95 -8.35
N SER A 35 7.79 6.57 -9.24
CA SER A 35 9.22 6.50 -8.97
C SER A 35 9.96 7.84 -9.15
N ASN A 36 9.40 8.76 -9.92
CA ASN A 36 10.02 10.07 -10.19
C ASN A 36 9.43 11.22 -9.37
N ILE A 37 8.62 10.94 -8.36
CA ILE A 37 7.93 11.96 -7.58
C ILE A 37 8.81 12.53 -6.47
N ALA A 38 8.91 13.86 -6.40
CA ALA A 38 9.47 14.59 -5.26
C ALA A 38 8.38 14.93 -4.23
N GLN A 39 8.74 14.98 -2.96
CA GLN A 39 7.81 15.31 -1.89
C GLN A 39 7.16 16.68 -2.13
N ARG A 40 5.83 16.68 -2.18
CA ARG A 40 5.05 17.90 -2.47
C ARG A 40 5.30 19.00 -1.45
N GLY A 41 5.46 20.22 -1.94
CA GLY A 41 5.69 21.41 -1.11
C GLY A 41 7.10 21.56 -0.54
N MET A 42 8.01 20.62 -0.81
CA MET A 42 9.41 20.66 -0.36
C MET A 42 10.37 21.14 -1.45
N THR A 43 9.91 21.23 -2.69
CA THR A 43 10.67 21.79 -3.82
C THR A 43 9.75 22.61 -4.73
N ALA A 44 10.32 23.59 -5.45
CA ALA A 44 9.62 24.36 -6.48
C ALA A 44 9.76 23.71 -7.87
N LEU A 45 10.60 22.69 -8.01
CA LEU A 45 10.82 21.98 -9.26
C LEU A 45 9.67 21.01 -9.52
N SER A 46 9.34 20.78 -10.79
CA SER A 46 8.50 19.64 -11.20
C SER A 46 9.20 18.31 -10.89
N ASP A 47 8.47 17.21 -10.91
CA ASP A 47 9.03 15.87 -10.65
C ASP A 47 10.12 15.51 -11.66
N GLU A 48 9.95 15.89 -12.93
CA GLU A 48 10.90 15.68 -14.02
C GLU A 48 12.16 16.53 -13.82
N GLU A 49 11.99 17.82 -13.52
CA GLU A 49 13.13 18.75 -13.27
C GLU A 49 13.90 18.31 -12.04
N TYR A 50 13.24 17.88 -10.96
CA TYR A 50 13.89 17.41 -9.75
C TYR A 50 14.70 16.12 -10.02
N THR A 51 14.11 15.19 -10.80
CA THR A 51 14.79 13.96 -11.22
C THR A 51 16.03 14.24 -12.08
N ALA A 52 15.92 15.17 -13.03
CA ALA A 52 17.05 15.59 -13.87
C ALA A 52 18.15 16.28 -13.03
N ALA A 53 17.75 17.18 -12.12
CA ALA A 53 18.67 17.88 -11.23
C ALA A 53 19.48 16.95 -10.31
N ALA A 54 18.97 15.76 -10.00
CA ALA A 54 19.72 14.77 -9.22
C ALA A 54 21.03 14.33 -9.91
N ALA A 55 21.05 14.27 -11.24
CA ALA A 55 22.26 13.94 -12.00
C ALA A 55 23.22 15.13 -12.09
N GLU A 56 22.70 16.36 -12.19
CA GLU A 56 23.52 17.58 -12.32
C GLU A 56 24.08 18.04 -10.97
N TRP A 57 23.27 17.90 -9.90
CA TRP A 57 23.58 18.39 -8.56
C TRP A 57 23.40 17.30 -7.50
N PRO A 58 24.16 16.18 -7.58
CA PRO A 58 23.94 15.02 -6.70
C PRO A 58 24.07 15.34 -5.22
N VAL A 59 25.01 16.21 -4.82
CA VAL A 59 25.17 16.61 -3.42
C VAL A 59 23.94 17.32 -2.89
N LYS A 60 23.31 18.19 -3.70
CA LYS A 60 22.08 18.87 -3.34
C LYS A 60 20.93 17.88 -3.22
N PHE A 61 20.73 17.00 -4.21
CA PHE A 61 19.71 15.95 -4.17
C PHE A 61 19.82 15.09 -2.91
N ILE A 62 21.04 14.71 -2.52
CA ILE A 62 21.28 13.84 -1.37
C ILE A 62 20.95 14.54 -0.04
N HIS A 63 21.26 15.83 0.09
CA HIS A 63 21.21 16.54 1.37
C HIS A 63 20.07 17.54 1.53
N ASP A 64 19.15 17.65 0.59
CA ASP A 64 18.06 18.64 0.62
C ASP A 64 16.88 18.29 1.55
N GLY A 65 16.82 17.05 2.07
CA GLY A 65 15.76 16.61 2.94
C GLY A 65 14.40 16.39 2.24
N VAL A 66 14.37 16.43 0.91
CA VAL A 66 13.16 16.17 0.11
C VAL A 66 12.98 14.67 -0.08
N GLY A 67 11.81 14.14 0.27
CA GLY A 67 11.45 12.74 0.00
C GLY A 67 11.35 12.49 -1.49
N TYR A 68 11.82 11.33 -1.98
CA TYR A 68 11.85 11.02 -3.39
C TYR A 68 11.52 9.56 -3.70
N GLY A 69 10.77 9.36 -4.79
CA GLY A 69 10.50 8.06 -5.39
C GLY A 69 9.50 7.20 -4.65
N LEU A 70 9.48 5.90 -4.97
CA LEU A 70 8.48 4.93 -4.53
C LEU A 70 8.27 4.89 -3.02
N CYS A 71 9.37 4.93 -2.24
CA CYS A 71 9.35 4.87 -0.77
C CYS A 71 9.68 6.23 -0.14
N GLN A 72 9.61 7.33 -0.88
CA GLN A 72 9.89 8.69 -0.41
C GLN A 72 11.19 8.76 0.41
N TRP A 73 12.29 8.20 -0.11
CA TRP A 73 13.59 8.24 0.55
C TRP A 73 14.00 9.68 0.85
N THR A 74 14.11 10.03 2.12
CA THR A 74 14.33 11.40 2.59
C THR A 74 15.69 11.57 3.27
N TYR A 75 16.06 10.60 4.11
CA TYR A 75 17.29 10.69 4.87
C TYR A 75 18.53 10.60 3.97
N TRP A 76 19.50 11.49 4.19
CA TRP A 76 20.64 11.67 3.29
C TRP A 76 21.41 10.38 2.97
N SER A 77 21.62 9.49 3.96
CA SER A 77 22.34 8.23 3.70
C SER A 77 21.56 7.27 2.82
N ARG A 78 20.23 7.23 2.94
CA ARG A 78 19.36 6.43 2.06
C ARG A 78 19.32 7.02 0.65
N LYS A 79 19.26 8.36 0.52
CA LYS A 79 19.33 9.04 -0.80
C LYS A 79 20.69 8.84 -1.46
N GLN A 80 21.78 8.87 -0.69
CA GLN A 80 23.13 8.56 -1.20
C GLN A 80 23.20 7.11 -1.70
N ALA A 81 22.65 6.16 -0.96
CA ALA A 81 22.62 4.76 -1.36
C ALA A 81 21.78 4.56 -2.63
N LEU A 82 20.59 5.16 -2.72
CA LEU A 82 19.74 5.16 -3.91
C LEU A 82 20.50 5.74 -5.13
N PHE A 83 21.16 6.89 -4.96
CA PHE A 83 21.93 7.53 -6.01
C PHE A 83 23.07 6.64 -6.51
N ASN A 84 23.86 6.09 -5.57
CA ASN A 84 24.95 5.18 -5.92
C ASN A 84 24.47 3.92 -6.63
N PHE A 85 23.32 3.39 -6.20
CA PHE A 85 22.72 2.20 -6.78
C PHE A 85 22.24 2.44 -8.23
N ALA A 86 21.68 3.63 -8.50
CA ALA A 86 21.33 4.07 -9.85
C ALA A 86 22.58 4.27 -10.73
N GLN A 87 23.60 4.96 -10.21
CA GLN A 87 24.86 5.18 -10.92
C GLN A 87 25.55 3.88 -11.31
N ALA A 88 25.61 2.91 -10.40
CA ALA A 88 26.21 1.59 -10.68
C ALA A 88 25.49 0.82 -11.80
N ARG A 89 24.24 1.17 -12.10
CA ARG A 89 23.43 0.59 -13.18
C ARG A 89 23.37 1.44 -14.44
N GLY A 90 23.93 2.64 -14.40
CA GLY A 90 23.89 3.58 -15.53
C GLY A 90 22.48 4.09 -15.86
N VAL A 91 21.59 4.16 -14.86
CA VAL A 91 20.20 4.60 -15.04
C VAL A 91 19.88 5.82 -14.17
N SER A 92 18.75 6.47 -14.47
CA SER A 92 18.24 7.60 -13.67
C SER A 92 17.84 7.14 -12.26
N VAL A 93 17.96 8.04 -11.26
CA VAL A 93 17.41 7.83 -9.92
C VAL A 93 15.90 7.63 -9.95
N GLY A 94 15.20 8.12 -10.98
CA GLY A 94 13.76 7.95 -11.20
C GLY A 94 13.39 6.66 -11.92
N ASP A 95 14.35 5.80 -12.30
CA ASP A 95 14.02 4.51 -12.92
C ASP A 95 13.27 3.62 -11.93
N GLU A 96 12.05 3.23 -12.30
CA GLU A 96 11.15 2.50 -11.42
C GLU A 96 11.65 1.08 -11.14
N GLY A 97 12.19 0.41 -12.15
CA GLY A 97 12.75 -0.94 -12.00
C GLY A 97 13.93 -0.97 -11.04
N MET A 98 14.82 0.00 -11.17
CA MET A 98 15.96 0.18 -10.29
C MET A 98 15.51 0.50 -8.85
N GLN A 99 14.50 1.35 -8.65
CA GLN A 99 14.01 1.68 -7.31
C GLN A 99 13.38 0.47 -6.61
N VAL A 100 12.68 -0.40 -7.32
CA VAL A 100 12.18 -1.67 -6.75
C VAL A 100 13.35 -2.58 -6.34
N GLU A 101 14.37 -2.69 -7.18
CA GLU A 101 15.58 -3.47 -6.86
C GLU A 101 16.35 -2.87 -5.68
N PHE A 102 16.43 -1.54 -5.61
CA PHE A 102 17.04 -0.85 -4.47
C PHE A 102 16.26 -1.11 -3.18
N CYS A 103 14.94 -0.99 -3.20
CA CYS A 103 14.08 -1.30 -2.05
C CYS A 103 14.29 -2.75 -1.56
N ILE A 104 14.33 -3.73 -2.48
CA ILE A 104 14.62 -5.13 -2.15
C ILE A 104 16.01 -5.27 -1.50
N SER A 105 17.02 -4.60 -2.07
CA SER A 105 18.40 -4.63 -1.54
C SER A 105 18.48 -4.02 -0.15
N GLU A 106 17.84 -2.86 0.05
CA GLU A 106 17.81 -2.15 1.33
C GLU A 106 17.09 -3.00 2.41
N LEU A 107 15.94 -3.60 2.06
CA LEU A 107 15.20 -4.49 2.97
C LEU A 107 16.04 -5.71 3.38
N LYS A 108 16.75 -6.33 2.45
CA LYS A 108 17.61 -7.49 2.73
C LYS A 108 18.80 -7.17 3.63
N ASN A 109 19.44 -6.02 3.38
CA ASN A 109 20.71 -5.67 4.02
C ASN A 109 20.50 -4.90 5.33
N ASP A 110 19.57 -3.93 5.36
CA ASP A 110 19.42 -3.00 6.47
C ASP A 110 18.23 -3.35 7.38
N TYR A 111 17.26 -4.15 6.86
CA TYR A 111 16.05 -4.56 7.59
C TYR A 111 15.80 -6.08 7.49
N PRO A 112 16.79 -6.95 7.80
CA PRO A 112 16.68 -8.40 7.58
C PRO A 112 15.52 -9.06 8.32
N GLY A 113 15.14 -8.55 9.50
CA GLY A 113 13.97 -9.02 10.24
C GLY A 113 12.65 -8.73 9.53
N LEU A 114 12.49 -7.51 8.99
CA LEU A 114 11.33 -7.16 8.19
C LEU A 114 11.31 -7.94 6.88
N TRP A 115 12.45 -8.11 6.22
CA TRP A 115 12.55 -8.94 5.02
C TRP A 115 12.05 -10.37 5.28
N ALA A 116 12.53 -11.02 6.34
CA ALA A 116 12.11 -12.38 6.71
C ALA A 116 10.61 -12.46 7.01
N LEU A 117 10.05 -11.44 7.67
CA LEU A 117 8.61 -11.34 7.90
C LEU A 117 7.85 -11.25 6.58
N LEU A 118 8.25 -10.36 5.65
CA LEU A 118 7.57 -10.18 4.36
C LEU A 118 7.66 -11.42 3.46
N CYS A 119 8.67 -12.28 3.68
CA CYS A 119 8.81 -13.57 2.99
C CYS A 119 7.94 -14.69 3.59
N SER A 120 7.28 -14.48 4.73
CA SER A 120 6.53 -15.53 5.43
C SER A 120 5.15 -15.11 5.93
N VAL A 121 4.84 -13.81 5.95
CA VAL A 121 3.57 -13.28 6.46
C VAL A 121 2.39 -13.75 5.62
N THR A 122 1.27 -14.04 6.30
CA THR A 122 0.01 -14.49 5.70
C THR A 122 -1.14 -13.52 5.95
N ASP A 123 -0.85 -12.36 6.53
CA ASP A 123 -1.83 -11.30 6.82
C ASP A 123 -1.36 -9.97 6.26
N ILE A 124 -2.19 -9.37 5.39
CA ILE A 124 -1.90 -8.11 4.69
C ILE A 124 -1.78 -6.93 5.65
N TYR A 125 -2.62 -6.89 6.70
CA TYR A 125 -2.57 -5.80 7.67
C TYR A 125 -1.25 -5.81 8.45
N THR A 126 -0.83 -6.98 8.90
CA THR A 126 0.47 -7.18 9.56
C THR A 126 1.61 -6.74 8.64
N ALA A 127 1.61 -7.19 7.38
CA ALA A 127 2.63 -6.79 6.42
C ALA A 127 2.68 -5.26 6.23
N ALA A 128 1.53 -4.62 6.01
CA ALA A 128 1.46 -3.17 5.81
C ALA A 128 1.87 -2.38 7.07
N SER A 129 1.49 -2.87 8.25
CA SER A 129 1.83 -2.27 9.56
C SER A 129 3.32 -2.32 9.82
N GLU A 130 3.95 -3.48 9.61
CA GLU A 130 5.38 -3.66 9.85
C GLU A 130 6.22 -2.84 8.87
N VAL A 131 5.84 -2.76 7.59
CA VAL A 131 6.51 -1.86 6.64
C VAL A 131 6.38 -0.41 7.10
N CYS A 132 5.19 0.03 7.50
CA CYS A 132 4.95 1.40 7.95
C CYS A 132 5.81 1.76 9.18
N THR A 133 5.86 0.88 10.19
CA THR A 133 6.48 1.18 11.48
C THR A 133 7.99 0.96 11.49
N VAL A 134 8.49 -0.01 10.73
CA VAL A 134 9.91 -0.39 10.73
C VAL A 134 10.68 0.30 9.60
N TYR A 135 10.10 0.36 8.41
CA TYR A 135 10.79 0.82 7.20
C TYR A 135 10.50 2.28 6.87
N GLU A 136 9.23 2.67 6.78
CA GLU A 136 8.83 4.04 6.37
C GLU A 136 8.95 5.04 7.51
N ARG A 137 8.52 4.69 8.72
CA ARG A 137 8.56 5.51 9.94
C ARG A 137 8.01 6.93 9.72
N PRO A 138 6.81 7.08 9.14
CA PRO A 138 6.24 8.39 8.88
C PRO A 138 5.94 9.14 10.18
N ALA A 139 5.93 10.48 10.12
CA ALA A 139 5.56 11.31 11.26
C ALA A 139 4.14 11.02 11.80
N VAL A 140 3.24 10.59 10.92
CA VAL A 140 1.88 10.15 11.27
C VAL A 140 1.66 8.74 10.73
N ASN A 141 1.43 7.79 11.63
CA ASN A 141 1.18 6.39 11.27
C ASN A 141 -0.26 6.22 10.76
N ASN A 142 -0.43 6.22 9.45
CA ASN A 142 -1.71 5.93 8.79
C ASN A 142 -1.77 4.46 8.34
N ILE A 143 -1.53 3.52 9.28
CA ILE A 143 -1.46 2.08 9.00
C ILE A 143 -2.72 1.60 8.29
N THR A 144 -3.89 2.06 8.72
CA THR A 144 -5.17 1.64 8.14
C THR A 144 -5.31 2.04 6.68
N VAL A 145 -4.86 3.24 6.31
CA VAL A 145 -4.87 3.70 4.91
C VAL A 145 -3.93 2.84 4.07
N ARG A 146 -2.74 2.54 4.58
CA ARG A 146 -1.74 1.69 3.91
C ARG A 146 -2.23 0.26 3.73
N ALA A 147 -2.83 -0.32 4.75
CA ALA A 147 -3.48 -1.63 4.68
C ALA A 147 -4.68 -1.62 3.72
N GLY A 148 -5.42 -0.52 3.64
CA GLY A 148 -6.48 -0.32 2.66
C GLY A 148 -5.96 -0.40 1.22
N TYR A 149 -4.88 0.31 0.91
CA TYR A 149 -4.22 0.22 -0.40
C TYR A 149 -3.65 -1.18 -0.67
N ALA A 150 -3.06 -1.81 0.33
CA ALA A 150 -2.55 -3.18 0.21
C ALA A 150 -3.66 -4.18 -0.15
N ASN A 151 -4.82 -4.08 0.49
CA ASN A 151 -5.99 -4.92 0.17
C ASN A 151 -6.55 -4.64 -1.23
N GLN A 152 -6.59 -3.38 -1.67
CA GLN A 152 -7.00 -3.04 -3.05
C GLN A 152 -6.06 -3.69 -4.08
N LEU A 153 -4.75 -3.61 -3.85
CA LEU A 153 -3.75 -4.24 -4.71
C LEU A 153 -3.86 -5.76 -4.70
N ALA A 154 -4.11 -6.39 -3.55
CA ALA A 154 -4.32 -7.82 -3.43
C ALA A 154 -5.54 -8.30 -4.20
N ASN A 155 -6.66 -7.58 -4.09
CA ASN A 155 -7.87 -7.87 -4.84
C ASN A 155 -7.66 -7.70 -6.34
N ARG A 156 -6.92 -6.65 -6.74
CA ARG A 156 -6.56 -6.43 -8.14
C ARG A 156 -5.64 -7.53 -8.66
N ALA A 157 -4.63 -7.93 -7.90
CA ALA A 157 -3.70 -8.98 -8.27
C ALA A 157 -4.41 -10.33 -8.48
N LYS A 158 -5.41 -10.65 -7.64
CA LYS A 158 -6.25 -11.84 -7.80
C LYS A 158 -7.14 -11.75 -9.03
N ARG A 159 -7.88 -10.66 -9.20
CA ARG A 159 -8.78 -10.46 -10.34
C ARG A 159 -8.07 -10.47 -11.68
N GLU A 160 -6.88 -9.88 -11.76
CA GLU A 160 -6.07 -9.76 -12.97
C GLU A 160 -5.02 -10.88 -13.08
N GLU A 161 -5.08 -11.91 -12.22
CA GLU A 161 -4.19 -13.09 -12.21
C GLU A 161 -2.69 -12.74 -12.28
N TRP A 162 -2.25 -11.76 -11.48
CA TRP A 162 -0.86 -11.29 -11.53
C TRP A 162 0.17 -12.37 -11.17
N GLY A 163 -0.24 -13.41 -10.42
CA GLY A 163 0.61 -14.53 -10.05
C GLY A 163 0.83 -15.57 -11.15
N ASN A 164 0.04 -15.53 -12.23
CA ASN A 164 0.09 -16.48 -13.33
C ASN A 164 0.91 -15.95 -14.51
N ALA A 165 2.09 -15.36 -14.25
CA ALA A 165 3.00 -14.89 -15.30
C ALA A 165 3.84 -16.03 -15.90
N ALA A 166 3.17 -17.09 -16.41
CA ALA A 166 3.70 -18.01 -17.41
C ALA A 166 2.56 -18.30 -18.38
N GLU A 167 2.75 -17.87 -19.65
CA GLU A 167 1.91 -18.06 -20.82
C GLU A 167 0.76 -17.07 -21.08
N GLY A 168 0.95 -16.27 -22.16
CA GLY A 168 -0.03 -15.86 -23.15
C GLY A 168 -1.33 -15.22 -22.65
N SER A 169 -1.48 -13.93 -22.93
CA SER A 169 -2.78 -13.25 -22.87
C SER A 169 -3.90 -14.09 -23.50
N PRO A 170 -5.05 -14.21 -22.84
CA PRO A 170 -6.30 -14.14 -23.57
C PRO A 170 -7.12 -12.92 -23.10
N ALA A 171 -7.45 -12.10 -24.09
CA ALA A 171 -8.56 -11.17 -24.02
C ALA A 171 -9.87 -11.94 -23.78
N ASP A 172 -10.78 -11.26 -23.06
CA ASP A 172 -12.21 -11.51 -23.02
C ASP A 172 -12.71 -12.85 -22.45
N LYS A 173 -13.02 -12.84 -21.15
CA LYS A 173 -14.22 -13.53 -20.65
C LYS A 173 -14.95 -12.63 -19.64
N GLU A 174 -16.17 -12.31 -20.00
CA GLU A 174 -17.17 -11.62 -19.20
C GLU A 174 -17.34 -12.29 -17.84
N ALA A 175 -17.40 -11.46 -16.80
CA ALA A 175 -17.60 -11.89 -15.42
C ALA A 175 -19.10 -12.19 -15.20
N GLU A 176 -19.45 -13.45 -15.13
CA GLU A 176 -20.65 -13.90 -14.43
C GLU A 176 -20.27 -14.30 -13.00
N GLY A 177 -20.96 -13.70 -12.03
CA GLY A 177 -21.02 -14.15 -10.66
C GLY A 177 -20.12 -13.39 -9.68
N THR A 178 -20.71 -12.48 -8.93
CA THR A 178 -20.13 -11.88 -7.71
C THR A 178 -19.96 -12.96 -6.63
N GLU A 179 -18.84 -13.68 -6.63
CA GLU A 179 -18.40 -14.37 -5.43
C GLU A 179 -17.97 -13.33 -4.41
N VAL A 180 -18.73 -13.21 -3.33
CA VAL A 180 -18.35 -12.40 -2.15
C VAL A 180 -17.14 -13.08 -1.51
N TYR A 181 -15.96 -12.56 -1.79
CA TYR A 181 -14.71 -13.08 -1.23
C TYR A 181 -14.64 -12.78 0.27
N TRP A 182 -14.51 -13.83 1.07
CA TRP A 182 -14.39 -13.76 2.52
C TRP A 182 -12.91 -13.96 2.94
N PRO A 183 -12.34 -13.11 3.81
CA PRO A 183 -12.92 -11.91 4.43
C PRO A 183 -12.90 -10.69 3.50
N PRO A 184 -13.94 -9.81 3.60
CA PRO A 184 -13.93 -8.53 2.89
C PRO A 184 -12.69 -7.70 3.29
N ARG A 185 -12.25 -6.79 2.40
CA ARG A 185 -11.12 -5.90 2.71
C ARG A 185 -11.35 -5.12 4.00
N VAL A 186 -10.29 -4.74 4.67
CA VAL A 186 -10.36 -3.76 5.75
C VAL A 186 -10.82 -2.43 5.18
N ILE A 187 -11.88 -1.86 5.75
CA ILE A 187 -12.42 -0.54 5.34
C ILE A 187 -12.43 0.44 6.51
N CYS A 188 -12.12 1.71 6.20
CA CYS A 188 -12.01 2.78 7.17
C CYS A 188 -12.37 4.13 6.56
N GLU A 189 -12.38 5.18 7.40
CA GLU A 189 -12.64 6.58 6.99
C GLU A 189 -11.78 6.98 5.77
N GLY A 190 -12.42 7.60 4.78
CA GLY A 190 -11.81 8.02 3.52
C GLY A 190 -11.89 7.00 2.40
N MET A 191 -12.39 5.79 2.66
CA MET A 191 -12.57 4.75 1.64
C MET A 191 -13.99 4.79 1.07
N SER A 192 -14.13 4.34 -0.20
CA SER A 192 -15.41 4.20 -0.88
C SER A 192 -15.47 2.89 -1.67
N GLY A 193 -16.69 2.43 -1.96
CA GLY A 193 -16.94 1.24 -2.77
C GLY A 193 -18.11 0.38 -2.26
N ASP A 194 -18.37 -0.71 -2.98
CA ASP A 194 -19.48 -1.61 -2.70
C ASP A 194 -19.40 -2.29 -1.33
N ASP A 195 -18.21 -2.59 -0.86
CA ASP A 195 -17.98 -3.15 0.48
C ASP A 195 -18.29 -2.16 1.61
N VAL A 196 -18.03 -0.86 1.40
CA VAL A 196 -18.49 0.19 2.31
C VAL A 196 -20.02 0.23 2.32
N ALA A 197 -20.64 0.20 1.13
CA ALA A 197 -22.10 0.15 1.02
C ALA A 197 -22.70 -1.09 1.70
N VAL A 198 -22.05 -2.26 1.55
CA VAL A 198 -22.44 -3.51 2.23
C VAL A 198 -22.33 -3.38 3.75
N ALA A 199 -21.23 -2.83 4.27
CA ALA A 199 -21.07 -2.60 5.71
C ALA A 199 -22.13 -1.64 6.26
N GLN A 200 -22.42 -0.56 5.53
CA GLN A 200 -23.47 0.39 5.85
C GLN A 200 -24.85 -0.28 5.88
N ALA A 201 -25.15 -1.13 4.89
CA ALA A 201 -26.40 -1.87 4.81
C ALA A 201 -26.58 -2.84 5.99
N ILE A 202 -25.51 -3.57 6.35
CA ILE A 202 -25.55 -4.50 7.49
C ILE A 202 -25.76 -3.76 8.80
N LEU A 203 -25.02 -2.66 9.05
CA LEU A 203 -25.19 -1.83 10.24
C LEU A 203 -26.59 -1.24 10.34
N LYS A 204 -27.13 -0.77 9.22
CA LYS A 204 -28.51 -0.28 9.14
C LYS A 204 -29.52 -1.37 9.46
N ALA A 205 -29.37 -2.57 8.90
CA ALA A 205 -30.24 -3.72 9.16
C ALA A 205 -30.21 -4.17 10.64
N ARG A 206 -29.12 -3.84 11.36
CA ARG A 206 -28.96 -4.10 12.80
C ARG A 206 -29.43 -2.94 13.69
N GLY A 207 -30.19 -2.01 13.13
CA GLY A 207 -30.80 -0.88 13.86
C GLY A 207 -29.91 0.36 13.97
N GLY A 208 -28.77 0.40 13.31
CA GLY A 208 -27.92 1.60 13.25
C GLY A 208 -28.53 2.71 12.37
N ASP A 209 -28.44 3.96 12.83
CA ASP A 209 -28.80 5.15 12.02
C ASP A 209 -27.70 5.40 10.97
N VAL A 210 -27.76 4.66 9.86
CA VAL A 210 -26.76 4.67 8.79
C VAL A 210 -27.43 4.95 7.44
N VAL A 211 -26.85 5.88 6.67
CA VAL A 211 -27.20 6.12 5.28
C VAL A 211 -26.25 5.31 4.40
N ILE A 212 -26.78 4.59 3.43
CA ILE A 212 -25.98 3.79 2.49
C ILE A 212 -25.55 4.71 1.36
N THR A 213 -24.29 5.15 1.39
CA THR A 213 -23.70 6.06 0.41
C THR A 213 -22.58 5.39 -0.41
N GLY A 214 -22.00 4.30 0.13
CA GLY A 214 -20.77 3.72 -0.40
C GLY A 214 -19.50 4.49 0.00
N ASP A 215 -19.63 5.57 0.78
CA ASP A 215 -18.51 6.37 1.28
C ASP A 215 -18.33 6.16 2.78
N PHE A 216 -17.11 5.82 3.20
CA PHE A 216 -16.76 5.70 4.61
C PHE A 216 -16.37 7.09 5.15
N ASP A 217 -17.38 7.90 5.42
CA ASP A 217 -17.19 9.21 5.98
C ASP A 217 -17.01 9.17 7.51
N ARG A 218 -16.72 10.33 8.12
CA ARG A 218 -16.57 10.46 9.57
C ARG A 218 -17.83 10.08 10.35
N ARG A 219 -19.02 10.29 9.77
CA ARG A 219 -20.29 9.95 10.40
C ARG A 219 -20.44 8.43 10.47
N PHE A 220 -20.12 7.73 9.40
CA PHE A 220 -20.13 6.27 9.37
C PHE A 220 -19.08 5.68 10.33
N LYS A 221 -17.86 6.23 10.37
CA LYS A 221 -16.84 5.84 11.36
C LYS A 221 -17.36 5.87 12.80
N ASN A 222 -18.03 6.95 13.19
CA ASN A 222 -18.57 7.05 14.53
C ASN A 222 -19.61 5.94 14.81
N ARG A 223 -20.44 5.60 13.84
CA ARG A 223 -21.38 4.48 13.95
C ARG A 223 -20.69 3.11 14.08
N VAL A 224 -19.60 2.94 13.37
CA VAL A 224 -18.75 1.73 13.50
C VAL A 224 -18.16 1.64 14.91
N ILE A 225 -17.61 2.72 15.45
CA ILE A 225 -17.07 2.78 16.82
C ILE A 225 -18.14 2.42 17.87
N GLU A 226 -19.32 3.01 17.77
CA GLU A 226 -20.45 2.72 18.66
C GLU A 226 -20.83 1.24 18.61
N TRP A 227 -20.94 0.69 17.39
CA TRP A 227 -21.31 -0.70 17.17
C TRP A 227 -20.22 -1.66 17.68
N GLN A 228 -18.93 -1.37 17.43
CA GLN A 228 -17.81 -2.16 17.93
C GLN A 228 -17.82 -2.19 19.47
N SER A 229 -17.98 -1.03 20.12
CA SER A 229 -18.05 -0.92 21.57
C SER A 229 -19.19 -1.77 22.14
N PHE A 230 -20.39 -1.69 21.52
CA PHE A 230 -21.54 -2.47 21.94
C PHE A 230 -21.33 -3.99 21.81
N ASN A 231 -20.53 -4.43 20.82
CA ASN A 231 -20.25 -5.84 20.57
C ASN A 231 -18.95 -6.35 21.22
N GLY A 232 -18.32 -5.56 22.11
CA GLY A 232 -17.10 -5.96 22.83
C GLY A 232 -15.85 -6.07 21.92
N LEU A 233 -15.83 -5.36 20.80
CA LEU A 233 -14.70 -5.29 19.89
C LEU A 233 -13.81 -4.06 20.19
N ALA A 234 -12.60 -4.03 19.67
CA ALA A 234 -11.80 -2.81 19.66
C ALA A 234 -12.56 -1.70 18.91
N ALA A 235 -12.87 -0.61 19.63
CA ALA A 235 -13.68 0.50 19.12
C ALA A 235 -12.80 1.53 18.39
N ASP A 236 -12.13 1.09 17.30
CA ASP A 236 -11.16 1.87 16.52
C ASP A 236 -11.78 2.54 15.28
N GLY A 237 -13.02 2.21 14.97
CA GLY A 237 -13.71 2.71 13.78
C GLY A 237 -13.22 2.10 12.48
N ILE A 238 -12.58 0.93 12.55
CA ILE A 238 -12.06 0.19 11.42
C ILE A 238 -12.85 -1.11 11.26
N ILE A 239 -13.36 -1.38 10.09
CA ILE A 239 -14.02 -2.66 9.81
C ILE A 239 -12.96 -3.62 9.26
N GLY A 240 -12.19 -4.23 10.16
CA GLY A 240 -11.24 -5.30 9.90
C GLY A 240 -11.87 -6.69 10.01
N ALA A 241 -11.04 -7.74 9.95
CA ALA A 241 -11.50 -9.14 9.95
C ALA A 241 -12.40 -9.48 11.14
N ALA A 242 -12.05 -9.05 12.35
CA ALA A 242 -12.85 -9.28 13.56
C ALA A 242 -14.23 -8.57 13.49
N THR A 243 -14.23 -7.32 13.02
CA THR A 243 -15.46 -6.51 12.86
C THR A 243 -16.34 -7.09 11.76
N TRP A 244 -15.77 -7.49 10.61
CA TRP A 244 -16.51 -8.18 9.55
C TRP A 244 -17.10 -9.49 10.03
N ALA A 245 -16.30 -10.32 10.72
CA ALA A 245 -16.79 -11.57 11.28
C ALA A 245 -17.99 -11.38 12.23
N ALA A 246 -17.95 -10.31 13.03
CA ALA A 246 -19.06 -9.96 13.92
C ALA A 246 -20.27 -9.38 13.17
N LEU A 247 -20.05 -8.54 12.15
CA LEU A 247 -21.09 -7.98 11.29
C LEU A 247 -21.87 -9.04 10.52
N LEU A 248 -21.25 -10.17 10.17
CA LEU A 248 -21.82 -11.22 9.34
C LEU A 248 -22.36 -12.42 10.14
N ARG A 249 -22.13 -12.45 11.46
CA ARG A 249 -22.80 -13.45 12.32
C ARG A 249 -24.31 -13.22 12.27
N ARG A 250 -25.05 -14.30 12.01
CA ARG A 250 -26.51 -14.31 12.08
C ARG A 250 -27.00 -14.31 13.53
#